data_68f6169f07510300e2d08982f4c64298
#
_entry.id   68f6169f07510300e2d08982f4c64298
#
_cell.length_a   1.000
_cell.length_b   1.000
_cell.length_c   1.000
_cell.angle_alpha   90.00
_cell.angle_beta   90.00
_cell.angle_gamma   90.00
#
_symmetry.space_group_name_H-M   'P 1'
#
loop_
_entity.id
_entity.type
_entity.pdbx_description
1 polymer ?
#
loop_
_entity_poly.entity_id
_entity_poly.type
_entity_poly.pdbx_seq_one_letter_code
_entity_poly.pdbx_strand_id
1 'polypeptide(L)'
;MRVPFADLKKEFKRVLLNLLFAEAKAELCAHILAANSRDGVYSHGLNRFSAFVNSVKGKEVDVYAEPGFVESHGMIDIWDGNSGAGMYNASKAMDRAIEMAKTNGIGCLAMRNTNHWMRGGTYGWQAADAGCIGICFTNTMANMPPWGGKEPRLGNNPLIIAVPHTDGHIVLDMAMTQYSYGKLQQSRMNNEEMEVYAGYDGDGSLTHNPSAIIKSRRALPIGYWKGSGLAFILDVLLTAITGGKSTAAINSTVNESGVSQFFLCLYKSDYNQMLIDEIIRYTKSSATVEPGGHIRYPGENTLATRQFNEEHGIPVDEMKWEELLKM
;
A
#
# COMPACT_ATOMS: atom_id res chain seq x y z
N MET A 1 -4.14 24.24 -2.21
CA MET A 1 -3.37 24.58 -3.44
C MET A 1 -3.09 23.34 -4.28
N ARG A 2 -2.56 23.52 -5.54
CA ARG A 2 -2.13 22.39 -6.38
C ARG A 2 -0.67 22.56 -6.78
N VAL A 3 0.09 21.47 -6.83
CA VAL A 3 1.53 21.47 -7.08
C VAL A 3 1.83 20.51 -8.25
N PRO A 4 2.66 20.90 -9.23
CA PRO A 4 3.09 20.00 -10.30
C PRO A 4 3.82 18.77 -9.77
N PHE A 5 3.64 17.62 -10.44
CA PHE A 5 4.31 16.37 -10.07
C PHE A 5 5.83 16.52 -9.95
N ALA A 6 6.44 17.24 -10.89
CA ALA A 6 7.88 17.44 -10.92
C ALA A 6 8.39 18.22 -9.70
N ASP A 7 7.64 19.23 -9.25
CA ASP A 7 8.00 20.05 -8.10
C ASP A 7 7.86 19.27 -6.79
N LEU A 8 6.77 18.51 -6.64
CA LEU A 8 6.56 17.66 -5.47
C LEU A 8 7.66 16.59 -5.36
N LYS A 9 8.00 15.93 -6.48
CA LYS A 9 9.08 14.95 -6.56
C LYS A 9 10.44 15.58 -6.22
N LYS A 10 10.72 16.75 -6.76
CA LYS A 10 11.97 17.51 -6.52
C LYS A 10 12.17 17.78 -5.03
N GLU A 11 11.13 18.24 -4.34
CA GLU A 11 11.21 18.55 -2.91
C GLU A 11 11.38 17.30 -2.04
N PHE A 12 10.68 16.20 -2.35
CA PHE A 12 10.93 14.92 -1.69
C PHE A 12 12.38 14.48 -1.87
N LYS A 13 12.89 14.52 -3.10
CA LYS A 13 14.27 14.14 -3.40
C LYS A 13 15.28 15.00 -2.62
N ARG A 14 15.08 16.33 -2.57
CA ARG A 14 15.93 17.24 -1.82
C ARG A 14 16.05 16.83 -0.36
N VAL A 15 14.91 16.54 0.30
CA VAL A 15 14.92 16.13 1.70
C VAL A 15 15.57 14.77 1.89
N LEU A 16 15.32 13.81 0.98
CA LEU A 16 15.95 12.48 1.06
C LEU A 16 17.47 12.55 0.90
N LEU A 17 17.99 13.41 0.02
CA LEU A 17 19.43 13.64 -0.12
C LEU A 17 20.02 14.26 1.16
N ASN A 18 19.32 15.21 1.79
CA ASN A 18 19.72 15.79 3.07
C ASN A 18 19.74 14.74 4.20
N LEU A 19 18.93 13.69 4.08
CA LEU A 19 18.92 12.52 4.97
C LEU A 19 19.95 11.44 4.59
N LEU A 20 20.87 11.75 3.69
CA LEU A 20 21.99 10.90 3.24
C LEU A 20 21.57 9.66 2.41
N PHE A 21 20.40 9.67 1.80
CA PHE A 21 20.07 8.67 0.78
C PHE A 21 20.98 8.81 -0.43
N ALA A 22 21.45 7.69 -0.97
CA ALA A 22 22.13 7.68 -2.27
C ALA A 22 21.19 8.22 -3.38
N GLU A 23 21.76 8.91 -4.37
CA GLU A 23 21.04 9.63 -5.44
C GLU A 23 19.95 8.78 -6.11
N ALA A 24 20.29 7.56 -6.55
CA ALA A 24 19.33 6.66 -7.21
C ALA A 24 18.20 6.20 -6.27
N LYS A 25 18.52 5.96 -4.99
CA LYS A 25 17.55 5.57 -3.97
C LYS A 25 16.61 6.75 -3.64
N ALA A 26 17.17 7.96 -3.49
CA ALA A 26 16.41 9.18 -3.27
C ALA A 26 15.45 9.47 -4.43
N GLU A 27 15.92 9.31 -5.66
CA GLU A 27 15.12 9.49 -6.88
C GLU A 27 13.94 8.54 -6.95
N LEU A 28 14.15 7.24 -6.70
CA LEU A 28 13.10 6.23 -6.71
C LEU A 28 12.08 6.47 -5.58
N CYS A 29 12.54 6.72 -4.36
CA CYS A 29 11.65 6.98 -3.23
C CYS A 29 10.82 8.25 -3.42
N ALA A 30 11.45 9.33 -3.92
CA ALA A 30 10.76 10.58 -4.23
C ALA A 30 9.70 10.40 -5.32
N HIS A 31 10.03 9.63 -6.37
CA HIS A 31 9.08 9.29 -7.43
C HIS A 31 7.86 8.54 -6.86
N ILE A 32 8.07 7.51 -6.06
CA ILE A 32 6.98 6.72 -5.44
C ILE A 32 6.07 7.60 -4.58
N LEU A 33 6.64 8.46 -3.73
CA LEU A 33 5.88 9.36 -2.87
C LEU A 33 5.05 10.37 -3.67
N ALA A 34 5.64 10.95 -4.72
CA ALA A 34 4.95 11.86 -5.62
C ALA A 34 3.85 11.15 -6.42
N ALA A 35 4.14 9.94 -6.94
CA ALA A 35 3.18 9.12 -7.68
C ALA A 35 1.98 8.71 -6.82
N ASN A 36 2.19 8.36 -5.55
CA ASN A 36 1.10 8.08 -4.62
C ASN A 36 0.18 9.30 -4.42
N SER A 37 0.74 10.50 -4.31
CA SER A 37 -0.03 11.74 -4.23
C SER A 37 -0.76 12.05 -5.55
N ARG A 38 -0.09 11.88 -6.70
CA ARG A 38 -0.68 12.05 -8.03
C ARG A 38 -1.89 11.13 -8.26
N ASP A 39 -1.77 9.90 -7.81
CA ASP A 39 -2.81 8.87 -7.95
C ASP A 39 -3.96 9.01 -6.93
N GLY A 40 -3.96 10.08 -6.12
CA GLY A 40 -5.01 10.37 -5.14
C GLY A 40 -4.86 9.64 -3.80
N VAL A 41 -3.75 8.98 -3.55
CA VAL A 41 -3.49 8.28 -2.28
C VAL A 41 -2.60 9.14 -1.37
N TYR A 42 -3.11 10.30 -1.01
CA TYR A 42 -2.39 11.34 -0.26
C TYR A 42 -1.86 10.86 1.09
N SER A 43 -2.56 9.93 1.74
CA SER A 43 -2.17 9.31 3.02
C SER A 43 -0.87 8.49 2.95
N HIS A 44 -0.41 8.14 1.75
CA HIS A 44 0.81 7.38 1.48
C HIS A 44 1.79 8.15 0.57
N GLY A 45 1.53 9.44 0.37
CA GLY A 45 2.37 10.43 -0.29
C GLY A 45 2.78 11.54 0.67
N LEU A 46 2.44 12.78 0.34
CA LEU A 46 2.83 13.97 1.12
C LEU A 46 2.43 13.87 2.60
N ASN A 47 1.21 13.42 2.88
CA ASN A 47 0.71 13.36 4.25
C ASN A 47 1.44 12.35 5.15
N ARG A 48 2.17 11.39 4.56
CA ARG A 48 2.96 10.39 5.30
C ARG A 48 4.44 10.74 5.39
N PHE A 49 4.90 11.73 4.62
CA PHE A 49 6.33 11.99 4.45
C PHE A 49 7.02 12.40 5.75
N SER A 50 6.43 13.29 6.56
CA SER A 50 7.00 13.69 7.85
C SER A 50 7.18 12.49 8.80
N ALA A 51 6.24 11.55 8.82
CA ALA A 51 6.38 10.33 9.61
C ALA A 51 7.52 9.45 9.10
N PHE A 52 7.70 9.34 7.78
CA PHE A 52 8.83 8.64 7.19
C PHE A 52 10.18 9.30 7.55
N VAL A 53 10.27 10.63 7.45
CA VAL A 53 11.47 11.38 7.89
C VAL A 53 11.80 11.12 9.35
N ASN A 54 10.78 11.06 10.22
CA ASN A 54 10.97 10.74 11.62
C ASN A 54 11.49 9.31 11.83
N SER A 55 10.99 8.32 11.07
CA SER A 55 11.49 6.94 11.12
C SER A 55 12.96 6.85 10.68
N VAL A 56 13.38 7.65 9.71
CA VAL A 56 14.81 7.75 9.31
C VAL A 56 15.64 8.37 10.44
N LYS A 57 15.18 9.49 11.02
CA LYS A 57 15.88 10.14 12.15
C LYS A 57 15.91 9.26 13.41
N GLY A 58 14.86 8.46 13.61
CA GLY A 58 14.76 7.48 14.69
C GLY A 58 15.59 6.20 14.48
N LYS A 59 16.23 6.07 13.31
CA LYS A 59 17.04 4.90 12.91
C LYS A 59 16.25 3.59 12.77
N GLU A 60 14.92 3.65 12.60
CA GLU A 60 14.12 2.51 12.19
C GLU A 60 14.35 2.18 10.71
N VAL A 61 14.70 3.18 9.90
CA VAL A 61 15.07 3.03 8.50
C VAL A 61 16.55 3.31 8.32
N ASP A 62 17.30 2.30 7.88
CA ASP A 62 18.68 2.44 7.48
C ASP A 62 18.74 2.94 6.03
N VAL A 63 19.25 4.16 5.84
CA VAL A 63 19.34 4.81 4.53
C VAL A 63 20.40 4.18 3.61
N TYR A 64 21.38 3.49 4.18
CA TYR A 64 22.48 2.83 3.47
C TYR A 64 22.15 1.39 3.09
N ALA A 65 21.19 0.77 3.78
CA ALA A 65 20.86 -0.63 3.59
C ALA A 65 20.35 -0.92 2.17
N GLU A 66 20.86 -1.99 1.58
CA GLU A 66 20.33 -2.61 0.37
C GLU A 66 19.67 -3.93 0.73
N PRO A 67 18.55 -4.31 0.08
CA PRO A 67 17.97 -5.62 0.28
C PRO A 67 18.91 -6.70 -0.26
N GLY A 68 19.09 -7.76 0.52
CA GLY A 68 20.02 -8.83 0.22
C GLY A 68 19.35 -10.17 0.01
N PHE A 69 19.88 -10.96 -0.94
CA PHE A 69 19.51 -12.35 -1.15
C PHE A 69 19.87 -13.20 0.07
N VAL A 70 18.95 -14.06 0.51
CA VAL A 70 19.17 -15.02 1.59
C VAL A 70 19.23 -16.44 1.03
N GLU A 71 18.18 -16.89 0.37
CA GLU A 71 18.06 -18.22 -0.18
C GLU A 71 17.03 -18.29 -1.31
N SER A 72 17.02 -19.38 -2.05
CA SER A 72 16.06 -19.62 -3.14
C SER A 72 15.50 -21.04 -3.09
N HIS A 73 14.23 -21.17 -3.34
CA HIS A 73 13.51 -22.44 -3.44
C HIS A 73 12.76 -22.52 -4.78
N GLY A 74 13.48 -22.86 -5.85
CA GLY A 74 12.94 -22.87 -7.21
C GLY A 74 12.57 -21.45 -7.67
N MET A 75 11.27 -21.18 -7.82
CA MET A 75 10.77 -19.86 -8.26
C MET A 75 10.44 -18.92 -7.09
N ILE A 76 10.94 -19.18 -5.89
CA ILE A 76 10.77 -18.36 -4.70
C ILE A 76 12.13 -17.92 -4.20
N ASP A 77 12.42 -16.64 -4.30
CA ASP A 77 13.58 -16.00 -3.64
C ASP A 77 13.16 -15.42 -2.29
N ILE A 78 14.01 -15.61 -1.30
CA ILE A 78 13.85 -15.01 0.03
C ILE A 78 14.96 -13.98 0.24
N TRP A 79 14.57 -12.76 0.55
CA TRP A 79 15.50 -11.65 0.78
C TRP A 79 15.33 -11.05 2.19
N ASP A 80 16.40 -10.44 2.68
CA ASP A 80 16.40 -9.60 3.88
C ASP A 80 16.43 -8.13 3.45
N GLY A 81 15.48 -7.34 3.93
CA GLY A 81 15.39 -5.92 3.61
C GLY A 81 16.36 -5.05 4.42
N ASN A 82 17.12 -5.66 5.35
CA ASN A 82 18.17 -5.02 6.15
C ASN A 82 17.73 -3.70 6.81
N SER A 83 16.47 -3.63 7.25
CA SER A 83 15.85 -2.41 7.80
C SER A 83 15.88 -1.20 6.85
N GLY A 84 16.07 -1.40 5.56
CA GLY A 84 16.12 -0.35 4.55
C GLY A 84 14.75 0.32 4.31
N ALA A 85 14.74 1.34 3.45
CA ALA A 85 13.52 2.05 3.08
C ALA A 85 12.51 1.12 2.39
N GLY A 86 11.35 0.91 3.01
CA GLY A 86 10.37 -0.09 2.57
C GLY A 86 9.91 0.10 1.13
N MET A 87 9.74 1.35 0.67
CA MET A 87 9.35 1.63 -0.70
C MET A 87 10.43 1.29 -1.73
N TYR A 88 11.71 1.48 -1.39
CA TYR A 88 12.83 1.06 -2.22
C TYR A 88 12.92 -0.47 -2.28
N ASN A 89 12.91 -1.11 -1.11
CA ASN A 89 12.97 -2.56 -0.98
C ASN A 89 11.83 -3.26 -1.75
N ALA A 90 10.60 -2.76 -1.62
CA ALA A 90 9.43 -3.33 -2.29
C ALA A 90 9.50 -3.18 -3.82
N SER A 91 10.00 -2.04 -4.33
CA SER A 91 10.20 -1.86 -5.78
C SER A 91 11.25 -2.84 -6.32
N LYS A 92 12.37 -3.04 -5.61
CA LYS A 92 13.41 -4.02 -5.99
C LYS A 92 12.90 -5.45 -5.92
N ALA A 93 12.09 -5.76 -4.91
CA ALA A 93 11.47 -7.08 -4.78
C ALA A 93 10.50 -7.38 -5.93
N MET A 94 9.67 -6.41 -6.31
CA MET A 94 8.76 -6.54 -7.44
C MET A 94 9.52 -6.66 -8.77
N ASP A 95 10.60 -5.87 -8.99
CA ASP A 95 11.47 -6.01 -10.17
C ASP A 95 12.00 -7.45 -10.29
N ARG A 96 12.46 -8.04 -9.18
CA ARG A 96 12.98 -9.41 -9.18
C ARG A 96 11.89 -10.43 -9.48
N ALA A 97 10.69 -10.29 -8.90
CA ALA A 97 9.56 -11.18 -9.18
C ALA A 97 9.15 -11.10 -10.66
N ILE A 98 9.15 -9.89 -11.26
CA ILE A 98 8.88 -9.67 -12.68
C ILE A 98 9.94 -10.36 -13.56
N GLU A 99 11.22 -10.19 -13.25
CA GLU A 99 12.32 -10.83 -13.98
C GLU A 99 12.18 -12.35 -14.01
N MET A 100 11.93 -12.96 -12.85
CA MET A 100 11.72 -14.40 -12.72
C MET A 100 10.49 -14.86 -13.49
N ALA A 101 9.38 -14.11 -13.40
CA ALA A 101 8.15 -14.44 -14.10
C ALA A 101 8.30 -14.37 -15.62
N LYS A 102 8.98 -13.37 -16.15
CA LYS A 102 9.24 -13.25 -17.59
C LYS A 102 10.09 -14.40 -18.14
N THR A 103 10.97 -14.96 -17.31
CA THR A 103 11.82 -16.11 -17.69
C THR A 103 11.09 -17.42 -17.56
N ASN A 104 10.29 -17.60 -16.52
CA ASN A 104 9.78 -18.92 -16.11
C ASN A 104 8.23 -19.02 -16.11
N GLY A 105 7.51 -17.95 -16.46
CA GLY A 105 6.06 -17.86 -16.36
C GLY A 105 5.55 -17.49 -14.97
N ILE A 106 6.36 -17.72 -13.93
CA ILE A 106 6.06 -17.38 -12.53
C ILE A 106 7.34 -16.92 -11.84
N GLY A 107 7.22 -15.95 -10.93
CA GLY A 107 8.30 -15.48 -10.08
C GLY A 107 7.76 -15.00 -8.75
N CYS A 108 8.42 -15.37 -7.67
CA CYS A 108 8.02 -14.99 -6.32
C CYS A 108 9.21 -14.48 -5.53
N LEU A 109 9.03 -13.40 -4.82
CA LEU A 109 9.98 -12.90 -3.84
C LEU A 109 9.28 -12.65 -2.52
N ALA A 110 9.82 -13.24 -1.45
CA ALA A 110 9.40 -12.99 -0.07
C ALA A 110 10.52 -12.24 0.67
N MET A 111 10.19 -11.14 1.32
CA MET A 111 11.16 -10.28 2.01
C MET A 111 10.79 -10.13 3.48
N ARG A 112 11.77 -10.29 4.37
CA ARG A 112 11.66 -9.99 5.79
C ARG A 112 12.44 -8.74 6.17
N ASN A 113 12.27 -8.28 7.40
CA ASN A 113 13.09 -7.23 8.01
C ASN A 113 13.17 -5.95 7.16
N THR A 114 12.03 -5.55 6.58
CA THR A 114 11.91 -4.30 5.85
C THR A 114 11.00 -3.30 6.59
N ASN A 115 10.73 -2.15 5.99
CA ASN A 115 9.89 -1.11 6.57
C ASN A 115 8.63 -0.88 5.72
N HIS A 116 7.77 0.02 6.19
CA HIS A 116 6.52 0.36 5.53
C HIS A 116 6.72 0.76 4.05
N TRP A 117 6.08 0.07 3.13
CA TRP A 117 6.23 0.23 1.68
C TRP A 117 5.44 1.39 1.07
N MET A 118 4.78 2.20 1.90
CA MET A 118 3.80 3.23 1.53
C MET A 118 2.54 2.60 0.94
N ARG A 119 2.27 2.76 -0.33
CA ARG A 119 1.11 2.24 -1.02
C ARG A 119 1.40 0.92 -1.71
N GLY A 120 0.69 -0.14 -1.35
CA GLY A 120 0.86 -1.46 -1.98
C GLY A 120 0.51 -1.48 -3.47
N GLY A 121 -0.55 -0.73 -3.87
CA GLY A 121 -0.97 -0.60 -5.26
C GLY A 121 0.14 -0.12 -6.21
N THR A 122 1.13 0.63 -5.73
CA THR A 122 2.29 1.05 -6.53
C THR A 122 2.99 -0.15 -7.17
N TYR A 123 3.16 -1.22 -6.41
CA TYR A 123 3.83 -2.44 -6.90
C TYR A 123 2.91 -3.29 -7.77
N GLY A 124 1.59 -3.24 -7.53
CA GLY A 124 0.60 -3.79 -8.45
C GLY A 124 0.66 -3.12 -9.83
N TRP A 125 0.71 -1.79 -9.88
CA TRP A 125 0.91 -1.04 -11.12
C TRP A 125 2.26 -1.40 -11.76
N GLN A 126 3.35 -1.47 -11.00
CA GLN A 126 4.68 -1.85 -11.50
C GLN A 126 4.67 -3.23 -12.19
N ALA A 127 4.01 -4.22 -11.60
CA ALA A 127 3.86 -5.56 -12.20
C ALA A 127 3.03 -5.52 -13.48
N ALA A 128 1.89 -4.81 -13.47
CA ALA A 128 1.00 -4.70 -14.62
C ALA A 128 1.61 -3.92 -15.78
N ASP A 129 2.32 -2.82 -15.50
CA ASP A 129 3.10 -2.05 -16.50
C ASP A 129 4.18 -2.92 -17.18
N ALA A 130 4.72 -3.90 -16.46
CA ALA A 130 5.65 -4.89 -17.00
C ALA A 130 4.97 -6.07 -17.75
N GLY A 131 3.64 -6.06 -17.85
CA GLY A 131 2.85 -7.12 -18.48
C GLY A 131 2.64 -8.36 -17.62
N CYS A 132 2.83 -8.27 -16.30
CA CYS A 132 2.62 -9.37 -15.36
C CYS A 132 1.33 -9.19 -14.56
N ILE A 133 0.62 -10.28 -14.28
CA ILE A 133 -0.33 -10.30 -13.17
C ILE A 133 0.49 -10.24 -11.89
N GLY A 134 0.23 -9.23 -11.03
CA GLY A 134 0.93 -9.06 -9.76
C GLY A 134 0.03 -9.35 -8.57
N ILE A 135 0.54 -10.08 -7.58
CA ILE A 135 -0.11 -10.27 -6.28
C ILE A 135 0.92 -9.93 -5.22
N CYS A 136 0.63 -8.95 -4.38
CA CYS A 136 1.51 -8.63 -3.27
C CYS A 136 0.75 -8.28 -1.99
N PHE A 137 1.38 -8.55 -0.86
CA PHE A 137 0.83 -8.25 0.46
C PHE A 137 1.94 -8.07 1.50
N THR A 138 1.59 -7.47 2.63
CA THR A 138 2.50 -7.24 3.76
C THR A 138 1.77 -7.49 5.07
N ASN A 139 2.50 -7.82 6.12
CA ASN A 139 1.98 -7.69 7.47
C ASN A 139 2.26 -6.29 8.03
N THR A 140 1.58 -5.93 9.09
CA THR A 140 1.67 -4.61 9.72
C THR A 140 1.56 -4.73 11.24
N MET A 141 1.79 -3.61 11.94
CA MET A 141 1.46 -3.47 13.35
C MET A 141 -0.03 -3.74 13.62
N ALA A 142 -0.36 -4.31 14.78
CA ALA A 142 -1.73 -4.60 15.16
C ALA A 142 -2.59 -3.33 15.25
N ASN A 143 -3.64 -3.26 14.47
CA ASN A 143 -4.55 -2.11 14.35
C ASN A 143 -6.02 -2.52 14.12
N MET A 144 -6.32 -3.82 14.21
CA MET A 144 -7.62 -4.40 14.00
C MET A 144 -7.86 -5.57 15.00
N PRO A 145 -8.99 -5.65 15.67
CA PRO A 145 -9.33 -6.83 16.47
C PRO A 145 -9.66 -8.01 15.54
N PRO A 146 -9.33 -9.25 15.93
CA PRO A 146 -9.90 -10.43 15.28
C PRO A 146 -11.41 -10.46 15.49
N TRP A 147 -12.13 -11.06 14.55
CA TRP A 147 -13.59 -11.18 14.68
C TRP A 147 -13.99 -11.87 15.99
N GLY A 148 -14.85 -11.21 16.77
CA GLY A 148 -15.21 -11.63 18.13
C GLY A 148 -14.23 -11.21 19.24
N GLY A 149 -13.10 -10.59 18.88
CA GLY A 149 -12.12 -10.07 19.84
C GLY A 149 -12.38 -8.61 20.23
N LYS A 150 -11.84 -8.21 21.38
CA LYS A 150 -11.93 -6.83 21.88
C LYS A 150 -10.67 -6.01 21.61
N GLU A 151 -9.51 -6.66 21.50
CA GLU A 151 -8.23 -5.98 21.42
C GLU A 151 -7.62 -6.11 20.02
N PRO A 152 -6.91 -5.10 19.52
CA PRO A 152 -6.19 -5.23 18.26
C PRO A 152 -5.09 -6.30 18.39
N ARG A 153 -5.18 -7.33 17.55
CA ARG A 153 -4.22 -8.44 17.47
C ARG A 153 -3.83 -8.76 16.05
N LEU A 154 -4.53 -8.20 15.05
CA LEU A 154 -4.25 -8.35 13.64
C LEU A 154 -3.81 -7.02 13.05
N GLY A 155 -2.90 -7.06 12.10
CA GLY A 155 -2.62 -5.96 11.20
C GLY A 155 -3.71 -5.81 10.14
N ASN A 156 -3.85 -4.65 9.56
CA ASN A 156 -4.72 -4.44 8.39
C ASN A 156 -4.17 -5.05 7.10
N ASN A 157 -3.03 -5.66 7.13
CA ASN A 157 -2.34 -6.53 6.17
C ASN A 157 -2.87 -6.38 4.73
N PRO A 158 -2.54 -5.29 4.02
CA PRO A 158 -3.12 -5.02 2.71
C PRO A 158 -2.75 -6.09 1.69
N LEU A 159 -3.72 -6.39 0.81
CA LEU A 159 -3.59 -7.30 -0.32
C LEU A 159 -3.81 -6.51 -1.61
N ILE A 160 -2.91 -6.72 -2.56
CA ILE A 160 -2.95 -6.12 -3.89
C ILE A 160 -3.04 -7.22 -4.93
N ILE A 161 -3.93 -7.07 -5.90
CA ILE A 161 -4.02 -7.92 -7.09
C ILE A 161 -4.11 -7.01 -8.29
N ALA A 162 -3.19 -7.17 -9.23
CA ALA A 162 -3.12 -6.36 -10.45
C ALA A 162 -3.14 -7.24 -11.69
N VAL A 163 -3.91 -6.85 -12.69
CA VAL A 163 -4.01 -7.53 -13.98
C VAL A 163 -3.72 -6.54 -15.09
N PRO A 164 -2.78 -6.85 -16.01
CA PRO A 164 -2.50 -6.01 -17.17
C PRO A 164 -3.74 -5.85 -18.07
N HIS A 165 -4.02 -4.61 -18.45
CA HIS A 165 -5.09 -4.29 -19.38
C HIS A 165 -4.71 -3.09 -20.25
N THR A 166 -5.09 -3.09 -21.54
CA THR A 166 -4.66 -2.08 -22.51
C THR A 166 -5.19 -0.68 -22.24
N ASP A 167 -6.44 -0.58 -21.80
CA ASP A 167 -7.12 0.70 -21.54
C ASP A 167 -6.97 1.21 -20.09
N GLY A 168 -6.04 0.61 -19.36
CA GLY A 168 -5.78 0.89 -17.96
C GLY A 168 -5.91 -0.34 -17.08
N HIS A 169 -4.85 -0.62 -16.33
CA HIS A 169 -4.74 -1.85 -15.55
C HIS A 169 -5.85 -1.98 -14.49
N ILE A 170 -6.26 -3.22 -14.23
CA ILE A 170 -7.19 -3.55 -13.16
C ILE A 170 -6.36 -3.78 -11.91
N VAL A 171 -6.47 -2.89 -10.91
CA VAL A 171 -5.64 -2.94 -9.70
C VAL A 171 -6.52 -2.83 -8.46
N LEU A 172 -6.72 -3.96 -7.80
CA LEU A 172 -7.28 -4.01 -6.46
C LEU A 172 -6.17 -3.69 -5.46
N ASP A 173 -6.37 -2.68 -4.63
CA ASP A 173 -5.47 -2.29 -3.53
C ASP A 173 -6.33 -2.08 -2.29
N MET A 174 -6.35 -3.05 -1.39
CA MET A 174 -7.24 -3.03 -0.25
C MET A 174 -6.58 -3.45 1.05
N ALA A 175 -6.87 -2.73 2.14
CA ALA A 175 -6.61 -3.19 3.49
C ALA A 175 -7.69 -4.17 3.96
N MET A 176 -7.39 -5.00 4.97
CA MET A 176 -8.36 -5.91 5.58
C MET A 176 -9.31 -5.22 6.57
N THR A 177 -9.20 -3.90 6.73
CA THR A 177 -10.16 -3.07 7.46
C THR A 177 -11.21 -2.47 6.55
N GLN A 178 -12.42 -2.23 7.05
CA GLN A 178 -13.54 -1.64 6.31
C GLN A 178 -13.15 -0.29 5.68
N TYR A 179 -12.39 0.52 6.40
CA TYR A 179 -11.76 1.73 5.92
C TYR A 179 -10.29 1.78 6.37
N SER A 180 -9.44 2.38 5.55
CA SER A 180 -8.06 2.63 5.96
C SER A 180 -7.99 3.70 7.05
N TYR A 181 -6.96 3.64 7.90
CA TYR A 181 -6.72 4.68 8.90
C TYR A 181 -6.51 6.07 8.27
N GLY A 182 -5.97 6.12 7.04
CA GLY A 182 -5.86 7.38 6.28
C GLY A 182 -7.22 7.98 5.95
N LYS A 183 -8.20 7.15 5.53
CA LYS A 183 -9.58 7.62 5.27
C LYS A 183 -10.26 8.05 6.58
N LEU A 184 -10.09 7.30 7.66
CA LEU A 184 -10.62 7.68 8.98
C LEU A 184 -10.05 9.04 9.46
N GLN A 185 -8.76 9.28 9.27
CA GLN A 185 -8.13 10.57 9.60
C GLN A 185 -8.68 11.71 8.75
N GLN A 186 -8.84 11.50 7.46
CA GLN A 186 -9.42 12.50 6.55
C GLN A 186 -10.85 12.85 6.95
N SER A 187 -11.73 11.85 7.16
CA SER A 187 -13.11 12.09 7.58
C SER A 187 -13.17 12.78 8.94
N ARG A 188 -12.27 12.44 9.88
CA ARG A 188 -12.16 13.17 11.16
C ARG A 188 -11.82 14.66 10.96
N MET A 189 -10.86 14.96 10.08
CA MET A 189 -10.47 16.35 9.79
C MET A 189 -11.62 17.15 9.16
N ASN A 190 -12.43 16.50 8.33
CA ASN A 190 -13.60 17.10 7.70
C ASN A 190 -14.84 17.13 8.61
N ASN A 191 -14.78 16.58 9.83
CA ASN A 191 -15.92 16.38 10.73
C ASN A 191 -17.05 15.54 10.09
N GLU A 192 -16.69 14.55 9.28
CA GLU A 192 -17.59 13.62 8.59
C GLU A 192 -17.67 12.30 9.36
N GLU A 193 -18.85 11.69 9.42
CA GLU A 193 -19.03 10.31 9.83
C GLU A 193 -18.78 9.36 8.66
N MET A 194 -18.53 8.09 8.96
CA MET A 194 -18.37 7.06 7.95
C MET A 194 -19.75 6.57 7.47
N GLU A 195 -19.87 6.25 6.19
CA GLU A 195 -21.13 5.82 5.58
C GLU A 195 -21.70 4.52 6.19
N VAL A 196 -20.79 3.60 6.56
CA VAL A 196 -21.13 2.34 7.23
C VAL A 196 -20.33 2.21 8.51
N TYR A 197 -20.70 1.27 9.39
CA TYR A 197 -19.91 0.96 10.57
C TYR A 197 -18.46 0.70 10.18
N ALA A 198 -17.54 1.43 10.80
CA ALA A 198 -16.14 1.45 10.44
C ALA A 198 -15.21 0.85 11.52
N GLY A 199 -15.73 0.64 12.72
CA GLY A 199 -14.98 0.11 13.84
C GLY A 199 -15.77 0.11 15.13
N TYR A 200 -15.03 -0.04 16.24
CA TYR A 200 -15.59 -0.04 17.58
C TYR A 200 -15.07 1.17 18.36
N ASP A 201 -15.92 1.73 19.21
CA ASP A 201 -15.55 2.76 20.18
C ASP A 201 -14.80 2.19 21.40
N GLY A 202 -14.57 3.03 22.42
CA GLY A 202 -13.90 2.64 23.67
C GLY A 202 -14.63 1.54 24.43
N ASP A 203 -15.96 1.53 24.37
CA ASP A 203 -16.82 0.59 25.10
C ASP A 203 -17.03 -0.73 24.33
N GLY A 204 -16.64 -0.77 23.05
CA GLY A 204 -16.76 -1.93 22.19
C GLY A 204 -18.06 -1.96 21.38
N SER A 205 -18.76 -0.84 21.29
CA SER A 205 -19.93 -0.68 20.41
C SER A 205 -19.50 -0.31 19.00
N LEU A 206 -20.23 -0.83 17.99
CA LEU A 206 -20.02 -0.45 16.60
C LEU A 206 -20.30 1.05 16.41
N THR A 207 -19.45 1.73 15.65
CA THR A 207 -19.55 3.17 15.44
C THR A 207 -19.20 3.60 14.03
N HIS A 208 -19.82 4.71 13.60
CA HIS A 208 -19.47 5.45 12.38
C HIS A 208 -18.44 6.55 12.66
N ASN A 209 -18.17 6.85 13.94
CA ASN A 209 -17.33 8.00 14.34
C ASN A 209 -15.84 7.70 14.15
N PRO A 210 -15.16 8.37 13.19
CA PRO A 210 -13.76 8.10 12.90
C PRO A 210 -12.83 8.44 14.08
N SER A 211 -13.16 9.45 14.90
CA SER A 211 -12.36 9.84 16.06
C SER A 211 -12.37 8.76 17.14
N ALA A 212 -13.53 8.15 17.40
CA ALA A 212 -13.67 7.07 18.36
C ALA A 212 -12.86 5.83 17.92
N ILE A 213 -12.93 5.48 16.62
CA ILE A 213 -12.20 4.34 16.03
C ILE A 213 -10.68 4.56 16.09
N ILE A 214 -10.20 5.74 15.72
CA ILE A 214 -8.78 6.08 15.77
C ILE A 214 -8.26 5.99 17.22
N LYS A 215 -9.05 6.48 18.18
CA LYS A 215 -8.69 6.44 19.61
C LYS A 215 -8.67 5.02 20.15
N SER A 216 -9.66 4.19 19.81
CA SER A 216 -9.77 2.80 20.28
C SER A 216 -8.77 1.87 19.57
N ARG A 217 -8.27 2.23 18.37
CA ARG A 217 -7.49 1.38 17.46
C ARG A 217 -8.22 0.08 17.09
N ARG A 218 -9.54 0.12 16.99
CA ARG A 218 -10.41 -1.05 16.73
C ARG A 218 -11.16 -0.88 15.42
N ALA A 219 -10.43 -0.81 14.31
CA ALA A 219 -11.04 -0.79 12.98
C ALA A 219 -11.80 -2.10 12.71
N LEU A 220 -12.94 -2.01 12.03
CA LEU A 220 -13.77 -3.18 11.69
C LEU A 220 -13.11 -3.96 10.55
N PRO A 221 -12.97 -5.30 10.66
CA PRO A 221 -12.54 -6.12 9.53
C PRO A 221 -13.52 -6.05 8.36
N ILE A 222 -13.02 -5.94 7.13
CA ILE A 222 -13.85 -5.96 5.92
C ILE A 222 -14.60 -7.29 5.82
N GLY A 223 -15.90 -7.25 5.56
CA GLY A 223 -16.73 -8.46 5.52
C GLY A 223 -16.68 -9.27 6.82
N TYR A 224 -16.43 -8.62 7.96
CA TYR A 224 -16.42 -9.18 9.31
C TYR A 224 -15.37 -10.29 9.49
N TRP A 225 -15.82 -11.54 9.67
CA TRP A 225 -14.93 -12.69 9.86
C TRP A 225 -14.03 -12.97 8.64
N LYS A 226 -14.47 -12.59 7.41
CA LYS A 226 -13.70 -12.82 6.17
C LYS A 226 -12.41 -12.02 6.17
N GLY A 227 -12.47 -10.71 6.41
CA GLY A 227 -11.29 -9.85 6.50
C GLY A 227 -10.41 -10.21 7.69
N SER A 228 -11.00 -10.57 8.83
CA SER A 228 -10.27 -11.08 9.99
C SER A 228 -9.49 -12.36 9.65
N GLY A 229 -10.14 -13.32 8.99
CA GLY A 229 -9.50 -14.57 8.57
C GLY A 229 -8.40 -14.35 7.54
N LEU A 230 -8.65 -13.48 6.56
CA LEU A 230 -7.65 -13.17 5.54
C LEU A 230 -6.44 -12.42 6.12
N ALA A 231 -6.63 -11.44 7.01
CA ALA A 231 -5.53 -10.77 7.70
C ALA A 231 -4.65 -11.74 8.49
N PHE A 232 -5.29 -12.69 9.19
CA PHE A 232 -4.59 -13.73 9.94
C PHE A 232 -3.75 -14.62 9.01
N ILE A 233 -4.34 -15.14 7.90
CA ILE A 233 -3.63 -16.06 7.02
C ILE A 233 -2.48 -15.38 6.28
N LEU A 234 -2.59 -14.10 5.93
CA LEU A 234 -1.50 -13.35 5.31
C LEU A 234 -0.30 -13.20 6.25
N ASP A 235 -0.51 -12.93 7.55
CA ASP A 235 0.56 -12.88 8.55
C ASP A 235 1.24 -14.25 8.75
N VAL A 236 0.44 -15.32 8.81
CA VAL A 236 0.95 -16.71 8.89
C VAL A 236 1.80 -17.07 7.67
N LEU A 237 1.32 -16.77 6.45
CA LEU A 237 2.04 -17.04 5.20
C LEU A 237 3.39 -16.30 5.16
N LEU A 238 3.38 -15.00 5.49
CA LEU A 238 4.61 -14.21 5.52
C LEU A 238 5.61 -14.76 6.52
N THR A 239 5.18 -15.01 7.75
CA THR A 239 6.07 -15.53 8.80
C THR A 239 6.61 -16.91 8.43
N ALA A 240 5.77 -17.79 7.89
CA ALA A 240 6.18 -19.14 7.50
C ALA A 240 7.20 -19.16 6.35
N ILE A 241 7.02 -18.29 5.34
CA ILE A 241 7.93 -18.25 4.17
C ILE A 241 9.21 -17.51 4.49
N THR A 242 9.13 -16.35 5.17
CA THR A 242 10.28 -15.47 5.35
C THR A 242 11.10 -15.74 6.61
N GLY A 243 10.52 -16.43 7.60
CA GLY A 243 11.09 -16.50 8.96
C GLY A 243 11.15 -15.12 9.66
N GLY A 244 10.43 -14.12 9.13
CA GLY A 244 10.40 -12.75 9.65
C GLY A 244 9.47 -12.58 10.84
N LYS A 245 9.31 -11.33 11.30
CA LYS A 245 8.44 -10.99 12.43
C LYS A 245 6.96 -11.14 12.04
N SER A 246 6.18 -11.76 12.91
CA SER A 246 4.71 -11.73 12.86
C SER A 246 4.18 -10.38 13.34
N THR A 247 2.90 -10.09 13.08
CA THR A 247 2.19 -8.92 13.64
C THR A 247 2.37 -8.81 15.17
N ALA A 248 2.39 -9.92 15.90
CA ALA A 248 2.63 -9.93 17.36
C ALA A 248 4.03 -9.39 17.71
N ALA A 249 5.06 -9.83 16.99
CA ALA A 249 6.43 -9.39 17.21
C ALA A 249 6.65 -7.93 16.76
N ILE A 250 6.03 -7.50 15.67
CA ILE A 250 6.04 -6.09 15.21
C ILE A 250 5.36 -5.20 16.25
N ASN A 251 4.24 -5.63 16.82
CA ASN A 251 3.49 -4.85 17.80
C ASN A 251 4.20 -4.69 19.17
N SER A 252 5.25 -5.46 19.42
CA SER A 252 6.11 -5.30 20.61
C SER A 252 7.11 -4.14 20.50
N THR A 253 7.25 -3.55 19.31
CA THR A 253 8.10 -2.38 19.05
C THR A 253 7.30 -1.08 19.21
N VAL A 254 8.00 0.03 19.48
CA VAL A 254 7.36 1.36 19.62
C VAL A 254 6.79 1.84 18.29
N ASN A 255 7.53 1.61 17.20
CA ASN A 255 7.17 1.97 15.84
C ASN A 255 7.10 0.73 14.95
N GLU A 256 6.31 0.79 13.87
CA GLU A 256 6.21 -0.28 12.89
C GLU A 256 7.54 -0.43 12.14
N SER A 257 8.23 -1.54 12.39
CA SER A 257 9.49 -1.87 11.71
C SER A 257 9.73 -3.37 11.67
N GLY A 258 10.49 -3.81 10.67
CA GLY A 258 10.79 -5.22 10.47
C GLY A 258 9.61 -6.02 9.94
N VAL A 259 8.72 -5.38 9.17
CA VAL A 259 7.62 -6.04 8.46
C VAL A 259 8.14 -7.01 7.41
N SER A 260 7.29 -7.94 7.01
CA SER A 260 7.55 -8.85 5.89
C SER A 260 6.62 -8.53 4.72
N GLN A 261 7.10 -8.76 3.50
CA GLN A 261 6.41 -8.44 2.26
C GLN A 261 6.52 -9.62 1.29
N PHE A 262 5.51 -9.82 0.48
CA PHE A 262 5.44 -10.89 -0.50
C PHE A 262 5.05 -10.32 -1.87
N PHE A 263 5.74 -10.78 -2.91
CA PHE A 263 5.54 -10.37 -4.30
C PHE A 263 5.50 -11.60 -5.19
N LEU A 264 4.41 -11.78 -5.91
CA LEU A 264 4.21 -12.84 -6.88
C LEU A 264 3.84 -12.23 -8.21
N CYS A 265 4.54 -12.63 -9.26
CA CYS A 265 4.22 -12.30 -10.64
C CYS A 265 3.89 -13.56 -11.44
N LEU A 266 2.82 -13.48 -12.24
CA LEU A 266 2.52 -14.46 -13.27
C LEU A 266 2.65 -13.78 -14.62
N TYR A 267 3.34 -14.42 -15.56
CA TYR A 267 3.55 -13.90 -16.90
C TYR A 267 3.06 -14.86 -17.97
N LYS A 268 2.32 -14.32 -18.91
CA LYS A 268 1.94 -14.95 -20.16
C LYS A 268 2.05 -13.92 -21.27
N SER A 269 2.58 -14.28 -22.41
CA SER A 269 2.82 -13.36 -23.52
C SER A 269 1.54 -12.75 -24.11
N ASP A 270 0.41 -13.42 -23.96
CA ASP A 270 -0.90 -13.04 -24.52
C ASP A 270 -2.03 -13.26 -23.50
N TYR A 271 -2.49 -12.21 -22.86
CA TYR A 271 -3.75 -12.23 -22.11
C TYR A 271 -4.92 -11.98 -23.08
N ASN A 272 -6.02 -12.72 -22.89
CA ASN A 272 -7.21 -12.50 -23.71
C ASN A 272 -7.93 -11.22 -23.28
N GLN A 273 -7.54 -10.10 -23.86
CA GLN A 273 -8.10 -8.78 -23.55
C GLN A 273 -9.62 -8.72 -23.82
N MET A 274 -10.11 -9.36 -24.88
CA MET A 274 -11.54 -9.38 -25.20
C MET A 274 -12.40 -9.98 -24.08
N LEU A 275 -11.92 -11.05 -23.42
CA LEU A 275 -12.64 -11.63 -22.28
C LEU A 275 -12.58 -10.74 -21.04
N ILE A 276 -11.48 -10.03 -20.83
CA ILE A 276 -11.37 -9.03 -19.74
C ILE A 276 -12.36 -7.89 -19.99
N ASP A 277 -12.41 -7.37 -21.21
CA ASP A 277 -13.37 -6.33 -21.61
C ASP A 277 -14.82 -6.78 -21.45
N GLU A 278 -15.13 -8.03 -21.75
CA GLU A 278 -16.45 -8.61 -21.54
C GLU A 278 -16.84 -8.58 -20.05
N ILE A 279 -15.94 -9.00 -19.16
CA ILE A 279 -16.16 -8.95 -17.71
C ILE A 279 -16.42 -7.51 -17.25
N ILE A 280 -15.60 -6.57 -17.70
CA ILE A 280 -15.75 -5.14 -17.36
C ILE A 280 -17.11 -4.62 -17.84
N ARG A 281 -17.43 -4.83 -19.12
CA ARG A 281 -18.72 -4.39 -19.71
C ARG A 281 -19.91 -5.01 -19.01
N TYR A 282 -19.86 -6.33 -18.76
CA TYR A 282 -20.94 -7.01 -18.05
C TYR A 282 -21.15 -6.46 -16.64
N THR A 283 -20.07 -6.27 -15.89
CA THR A 283 -20.14 -5.70 -14.53
C THR A 283 -20.71 -4.27 -14.55
N LYS A 284 -20.26 -3.43 -15.48
CA LYS A 284 -20.70 -2.02 -15.59
C LYS A 284 -22.09 -1.88 -16.17
N SER A 285 -22.67 -2.92 -16.80
CA SER A 285 -24.05 -2.90 -17.35
C SER A 285 -25.13 -3.05 -16.28
N SER A 286 -24.79 -3.34 -15.03
CA SER A 286 -25.76 -3.37 -13.93
C SER A 286 -26.42 -1.99 -13.74
N ALA A 287 -27.71 -1.97 -13.44
CA ALA A 287 -28.39 -0.74 -13.03
C ALA A 287 -27.76 -0.20 -11.75
N THR A 288 -27.61 1.12 -11.68
CA THR A 288 -27.08 1.78 -10.48
C THR A 288 -28.16 1.88 -9.40
N VAL A 289 -27.78 1.75 -8.14
CA VAL A 289 -28.70 1.91 -6.99
C VAL A 289 -29.23 3.35 -6.95
N GLU A 290 -28.35 4.33 -7.17
CA GLU A 290 -28.68 5.74 -7.17
C GLU A 290 -28.76 6.27 -8.61
N PRO A 291 -29.73 7.13 -8.96
CA PRO A 291 -29.76 7.79 -10.26
C PRO A 291 -28.48 8.58 -10.52
N GLY A 292 -27.81 8.33 -11.65
CA GLY A 292 -26.53 8.97 -11.98
C GLY A 292 -25.31 8.37 -11.29
N GLY A 293 -25.47 7.28 -10.55
CA GLY A 293 -24.36 6.53 -9.97
C GLY A 293 -23.43 5.92 -11.03
N HIS A 294 -22.22 5.54 -10.63
CA HIS A 294 -21.23 4.92 -11.51
C HIS A 294 -20.70 3.62 -10.92
N ILE A 295 -20.78 2.55 -11.71
CA ILE A 295 -20.13 1.27 -11.39
C ILE A 295 -18.72 1.31 -11.93
N ARG A 296 -17.74 1.06 -11.05
CA ARG A 296 -16.31 1.11 -11.37
C ARG A 296 -15.65 -0.23 -11.11
N TYR A 297 -14.65 -0.55 -11.92
CA TYR A 297 -13.75 -1.66 -11.61
C TYR A 297 -12.53 -1.18 -10.77
N PRO A 298 -11.84 -2.08 -10.07
CA PRO A 298 -10.66 -1.73 -9.27
C PRO A 298 -9.55 -1.08 -10.11
N GLY A 299 -9.09 0.10 -9.71
CA GLY A 299 -8.05 0.88 -10.42
C GLY A 299 -8.59 1.98 -11.34
N GLU A 300 -9.82 1.89 -11.84
CA GLU A 300 -10.41 2.86 -12.76
C GLU A 300 -10.37 4.30 -12.22
N ASN A 301 -10.80 4.49 -10.98
CA ASN A 301 -10.77 5.81 -10.36
C ASN A 301 -9.34 6.34 -10.10
N THR A 302 -8.40 5.44 -9.83
CA THR A 302 -6.99 5.81 -9.67
C THR A 302 -6.43 6.34 -10.99
N LEU A 303 -6.75 5.69 -12.10
CA LEU A 303 -6.30 6.13 -13.43
C LEU A 303 -6.89 7.50 -13.79
N ALA A 304 -8.19 7.68 -13.58
CA ALA A 304 -8.85 8.98 -13.82
C ALA A 304 -8.26 10.10 -12.95
N THR A 305 -8.00 9.82 -11.67
CA THR A 305 -7.38 10.78 -10.75
C THR A 305 -5.94 11.10 -11.16
N ARG A 306 -5.18 10.12 -11.60
CA ARG A 306 -3.81 10.29 -12.13
C ARG A 306 -3.81 11.25 -13.31
N GLN A 307 -4.62 10.99 -14.32
CA GLN A 307 -4.74 11.82 -15.52
C GLN A 307 -5.13 13.27 -15.17
N PHE A 308 -6.14 13.41 -14.32
CA PHE A 308 -6.58 14.73 -13.87
C PHE A 308 -5.48 15.50 -13.11
N ASN A 309 -4.75 14.82 -12.21
CA ASN A 309 -3.69 15.45 -11.42
C ASN A 309 -2.42 15.72 -12.25
N GLU A 310 -2.15 14.97 -13.29
CA GLU A 310 -1.07 15.27 -14.25
C GLU A 310 -1.35 16.55 -15.03
N GLU A 311 -2.59 16.77 -15.43
CA GLU A 311 -3.00 17.95 -16.20
C GLU A 311 -3.14 19.20 -15.31
N HIS A 312 -3.70 19.06 -14.10
CA HIS A 312 -4.10 20.20 -13.26
C HIS A 312 -3.20 20.41 -12.02
N GLY A 313 -2.18 19.58 -11.83
CA GLY A 313 -1.37 19.53 -10.61
C GLY A 313 -2.04 18.70 -9.49
N ILE A 314 -1.24 18.29 -8.54
CA ILE A 314 -1.64 17.45 -7.39
C ILE A 314 -2.20 18.33 -6.28
N PRO A 315 -3.41 18.07 -5.76
CA PRO A 315 -3.91 18.81 -4.61
C PRO A 315 -3.09 18.45 -3.37
N VAL A 316 -2.62 19.46 -2.66
CA VAL A 316 -1.82 19.31 -1.45
C VAL A 316 -2.44 20.11 -0.29
N ASP A 317 -2.31 19.57 0.93
CA ASP A 317 -2.55 20.31 2.15
C ASP A 317 -1.44 21.37 2.29
N GLU A 318 -1.83 22.62 2.46
CA GLU A 318 -0.88 23.75 2.47
C GLU A 318 0.10 23.67 3.64
N MET A 319 -0.37 23.26 4.82
CA MET A 319 0.51 23.10 5.98
C MET A 319 1.54 21.98 5.76
N LYS A 320 1.12 20.86 5.12
CA LYS A 320 2.03 19.77 4.80
C LYS A 320 3.03 20.14 3.71
N TRP A 321 2.61 20.94 2.74
CA TRP A 321 3.50 21.46 1.71
C TRP A 321 4.55 22.41 2.31
N GLU A 322 4.12 23.36 3.15
CA GLU A 322 5.05 24.25 3.84
C GLU A 322 6.00 23.52 4.80
N GLU A 323 5.51 22.46 5.48
CA GLU A 323 6.35 21.59 6.30
C GLU A 323 7.45 20.94 5.47
N LEU A 324 7.12 20.40 4.29
CA LEU A 324 8.08 19.80 3.35
C LEU A 324 9.14 20.80 2.90
N LEU A 325 8.74 22.03 2.54
CA LEU A 325 9.67 23.08 2.09
C LEU A 325 10.68 23.50 3.17
N LYS A 326 10.30 23.38 4.45
CA LYS A 326 11.14 23.73 5.61
C LYS A 326 12.06 22.59 6.07
N MET A 327 11.90 21.36 5.57
CA MET A 327 12.79 20.22 5.86
C MET A 327 14.09 20.32 5.05
#